data_355e31abe7a0bfe95156ca300cae6646
#
_entry.id   355e31abe7a0bfe95156ca300cae6646
#
_cell.length_a   1.000
_cell.length_b   1.000
_cell.length_c   1.000
_cell.angle_alpha   90.00
_cell.angle_beta   90.00
_cell.angle_gamma   90.00
#
_symmetry.space_group_name_H-M   'P 1'
#
loop_
_entity.id
_entity.type
_entity.pdbx_description
1 polymer ?
#
loop_
_entity_poly.entity_id
_entity_poly.type
_entity_poly.pdbx_seq_one_letter_code
_entity_poly.pdbx_strand_id
1 'polypeptide(L)'
;MNIEDLRKALENDVPVEYKMHCLKRMMERDISRKDIIDSIKNGEIIEDYPLSSDNTSENSFPSCLILSLRNKDMSPIHVVIGYNGKKIIIISVYYPDRERWYEDYKTRKEH
;
A
#
# COMPACT_ATOMS: atom_id res chain seq x y z
N MET A 1 -11.00 2.43 4.01
CA MET A 1 -10.02 2.15 5.08
C MET A 1 -9.44 3.45 5.60
N ASN A 2 -9.21 3.53 6.89
CA ASN A 2 -8.67 4.73 7.53
C ASN A 2 -7.19 4.51 7.84
N ILE A 3 -6.34 5.47 7.46
CA ILE A 3 -4.90 5.36 7.71
C ILE A 3 -4.56 5.25 9.20
N GLU A 4 -5.37 5.87 10.05
CA GLU A 4 -5.16 5.78 11.50
C GLU A 4 -5.32 4.37 12.03
N ASP A 5 -6.20 3.56 11.45
CA ASP A 5 -6.36 2.16 11.84
C ASP A 5 -5.09 1.36 11.51
N LEU A 6 -4.47 1.64 10.38
CA LEU A 6 -3.20 1.01 10.00
C LEU A 6 -2.07 1.46 10.93
N ARG A 7 -2.03 2.74 11.30
CA ARG A 7 -1.02 3.27 12.21
C ARG A 7 -1.14 2.67 13.60
N LYS A 8 -2.36 2.53 14.09
CA LYS A 8 -2.61 1.87 15.38
C LYS A 8 -2.21 0.40 15.34
N ALA A 9 -2.49 -0.27 14.23
CA ALA A 9 -2.08 -1.68 14.06
C ALA A 9 -0.57 -1.82 14.16
N LEU A 10 0.19 -0.92 13.55
CA LEU A 10 1.65 -0.92 13.68
C LEU A 10 2.10 -0.68 15.11
N GLU A 11 1.49 0.27 15.81
CA GLU A 11 1.81 0.56 17.21
C GLU A 11 1.54 -0.62 18.13
N ASN A 12 0.56 -1.45 17.77
CA ASN A 12 0.19 -2.63 18.55
C ASN A 12 0.92 -3.89 18.09
N ASP A 13 1.97 -3.73 17.29
CA ASP A 13 2.81 -4.84 16.80
C ASP A 13 2.03 -5.90 16.03
N VAL A 14 1.00 -5.49 15.32
CA VAL A 14 0.25 -6.39 14.44
C VAL A 14 1.19 -6.92 13.35
N PRO A 15 1.18 -8.24 13.06
CA PRO A 15 2.07 -8.80 12.03
C PRO A 15 1.87 -8.15 10.67
N VAL A 16 2.97 -7.98 9.94
CA VAL A 16 2.97 -7.47 8.57
C VAL A 16 3.41 -8.59 7.65
N GLU A 17 2.50 -9.02 6.78
CA GLU A 17 2.76 -10.07 5.81
C GLU A 17 3.05 -9.44 4.44
N TYR A 18 4.11 -9.89 3.78
CA TYR A 18 4.46 -9.46 2.44
C TYR A 18 4.16 -10.60 1.48
N LYS A 19 3.33 -10.36 0.46
CA LYS A 19 3.08 -11.36 -0.57
C LYS A 19 4.39 -11.64 -1.32
N MET A 20 4.56 -12.88 -1.74
CA MET A 20 5.81 -13.32 -2.36
C MET A 20 6.20 -12.46 -3.57
N HIS A 21 5.26 -12.21 -4.47
CA HIS A 21 5.55 -11.37 -5.64
C HIS A 21 5.86 -9.92 -5.25
N CYS A 22 5.32 -9.46 -4.13
CA CYS A 22 5.61 -8.12 -3.63
C CYS A 22 7.06 -8.03 -3.17
N LEU A 23 7.54 -9.03 -2.41
CA LEU A 23 8.94 -9.09 -1.99
C LEU A 23 9.88 -9.06 -3.18
N LYS A 24 9.56 -9.82 -4.22
CA LYS A 24 10.34 -9.85 -5.44
C LYS A 24 10.41 -8.47 -6.10
N ARG A 25 9.26 -7.81 -6.21
CA ARG A 25 9.19 -6.46 -6.79
C ARG A 25 9.96 -5.43 -5.98
N MET A 26 9.91 -5.54 -4.66
CA MET A 26 10.68 -4.66 -3.78
C MET A 26 12.17 -4.78 -4.06
N MET A 27 12.66 -6.00 -4.20
CA MET A 27 14.08 -6.24 -4.52
C MET A 27 14.44 -5.66 -5.89
N GLU A 28 13.63 -5.92 -6.90
CA GLU A 28 13.85 -5.44 -8.26
C GLU A 28 13.85 -3.91 -8.36
N ARG A 29 13.07 -3.25 -7.52
CA ARG A 29 12.83 -1.81 -7.57
C ARG A 29 13.54 -1.02 -6.50
N ASP A 30 14.33 -1.70 -5.68
CA ASP A 30 15.08 -1.08 -4.57
C ASP A 30 14.15 -0.32 -3.61
N ILE A 31 13.05 -0.97 -3.24
CA ILE A 31 12.13 -0.47 -2.23
C ILE A 31 12.28 -1.33 -1.00
N SER A 32 12.63 -0.72 0.13
CA SER A 32 12.90 -1.43 1.37
C SER A 32 11.63 -1.65 2.20
N ARG A 33 11.73 -2.56 3.17
CA ARG A 33 10.65 -2.74 4.16
C ARG A 33 10.43 -1.46 4.95
N LYS A 34 11.49 -0.71 5.21
CA LYS A 34 11.39 0.57 5.89
C LYS A 34 10.56 1.56 5.06
N ASP A 35 10.74 1.58 3.74
CA ASP A 35 9.93 2.40 2.85
C ASP A 35 8.44 2.06 3.00
N ILE A 36 8.12 0.77 3.07
CA ILE A 36 6.74 0.31 3.22
C ILE A 36 6.15 0.74 4.58
N ILE A 37 6.88 0.51 5.66
CA ILE A 37 6.42 0.91 6.99
C ILE A 37 6.25 2.43 7.08
N ASP A 38 7.20 3.18 6.53
CA ASP A 38 7.11 4.64 6.51
C ASP A 38 5.93 5.12 5.65
N SER A 39 5.54 4.35 4.62
CA SER A 39 4.37 4.70 3.82
C SER A 39 3.09 4.72 4.67
N ILE A 40 2.98 3.80 5.62
CA ILE A 40 1.85 3.79 6.54
C ILE A 40 1.94 4.96 7.51
N LYS A 41 3.13 5.24 8.02
CA LYS A 41 3.33 6.31 9.02
C LYS A 41 3.18 7.71 8.44
N ASN A 42 3.64 7.93 7.24
CA ASN A 42 3.78 9.27 6.67
C ASN A 42 3.04 9.47 5.35
N GLY A 43 2.54 8.40 4.73
CA GLY A 43 1.86 8.49 3.46
C GLY A 43 0.39 8.87 3.60
N GLU A 44 -0.30 8.88 2.48
CA GLU A 44 -1.74 9.16 2.45
C GLU A 44 -2.47 8.13 1.60
N ILE A 45 -3.68 7.78 2.02
CA ILE A 45 -4.55 6.90 1.23
C ILE A 45 -5.13 7.74 0.10
N ILE A 46 -4.91 7.30 -1.14
CA ILE A 46 -5.43 8.00 -2.32
C ILE A 46 -6.56 7.23 -3.00
N GLU A 47 -6.68 5.93 -2.75
CA GLU A 47 -7.79 5.11 -3.23
C GLU A 47 -8.15 4.11 -2.15
N ASP A 48 -9.44 3.89 -1.98
CA ASP A 48 -9.96 2.94 -1.01
C ASP A 48 -10.70 1.83 -1.73
N TYR A 49 -10.40 0.59 -1.38
CA TYR A 49 -11.02 -0.59 -1.99
C TYR A 49 -11.78 -1.34 -0.91
N PRO A 50 -13.04 -0.96 -0.65
CA PRO A 50 -13.82 -1.63 0.38
C PRO A 50 -14.11 -3.07 -0.02
N LEU A 51 -14.41 -3.90 0.97
CA LEU A 51 -14.78 -5.28 0.74
C LEU A 51 -16.02 -5.34 -0.16
N SER A 52 -15.90 -6.04 -1.30
CA SER A 52 -17.02 -6.23 -2.22
C SER A 52 -17.99 -7.27 -1.65
N SER A 53 -19.28 -7.02 -1.82
CA SER A 53 -20.32 -7.99 -1.45
C SER A 53 -20.25 -9.28 -2.27
N ASP A 54 -19.57 -9.24 -3.43
CA ASP A 54 -19.38 -10.41 -4.28
C ASP A 54 -18.16 -11.22 -3.87
N ASN A 55 -17.41 -10.74 -2.92
CA ASN A 55 -16.17 -11.36 -2.50
C ASN A 55 -16.47 -12.38 -1.39
N THR A 56 -16.48 -13.65 -1.77
CA THR A 56 -16.82 -14.76 -0.87
C THR A 56 -15.61 -15.51 -0.34
N SER A 57 -14.40 -15.06 -0.70
CA SER A 57 -13.16 -15.70 -0.25
C SER A 57 -12.93 -15.45 1.25
N GLU A 58 -12.45 -16.48 1.95
CA GLU A 58 -12.06 -16.35 3.36
C GLU A 58 -10.91 -15.36 3.56
N ASN A 59 -10.16 -15.09 2.50
CA ASN A 59 -9.04 -14.14 2.52
C ASN A 59 -9.44 -12.74 2.07
N SER A 60 -10.74 -12.50 1.94
CA SER A 60 -11.23 -11.18 1.54
C SER A 60 -11.10 -10.20 2.68
N PHE A 61 -10.55 -9.03 2.38
CA PHE A 61 -10.36 -7.97 3.33
C PHE A 61 -10.30 -6.63 2.59
N PRO A 62 -10.67 -5.54 3.25
CA PRO A 62 -10.55 -4.22 2.65
C PRO A 62 -9.09 -3.88 2.41
N SER A 63 -8.84 -3.11 1.36
CA SER A 63 -7.50 -2.65 1.01
C SER A 63 -7.53 -1.20 0.57
N CYS A 64 -6.37 -0.61 0.44
CA CYS A 64 -6.24 0.77 0.00
C CYS A 64 -4.94 0.95 -0.76
N LEU A 65 -4.86 2.06 -1.50
CA LEU A 65 -3.65 2.48 -2.19
C LEU A 65 -3.07 3.68 -1.46
N ILE A 66 -1.82 3.58 -1.05
CA ILE A 66 -1.12 4.66 -0.35
C ILE A 66 -0.06 5.26 -1.26
N LEU A 67 -0.03 6.59 -1.30
CA LEU A 67 1.05 7.34 -1.92
C LEU A 67 2.05 7.74 -0.84
N SER A 68 3.32 7.45 -1.05
CA SER A 68 4.39 7.84 -0.16
C SER A 68 5.66 8.11 -0.96
N LEU A 69 6.72 8.49 -0.29
CA LEU A 69 8.00 8.77 -0.91
C LEU A 69 9.05 7.78 -0.43
N ARG A 70 9.86 7.28 -1.35
CA ARG A 70 10.97 6.38 -1.01
C ARG A 70 12.04 7.16 -0.25
N ASN A 71 12.54 6.59 0.85
CA ASN A 71 13.49 7.28 1.74
C ASN A 71 14.80 7.68 1.04
N LYS A 72 15.27 6.84 0.14
CA LYS A 72 16.57 7.01 -0.49
C LYS A 72 16.67 8.30 -1.33
N ASP A 73 15.61 8.62 -2.09
CA ASP A 73 15.67 9.71 -3.05
C ASP A 73 14.36 10.50 -3.18
N MET A 74 13.41 10.23 -2.30
CA MET A 74 12.09 10.87 -2.30
C MET A 74 11.27 10.60 -3.57
N SER A 75 11.55 9.50 -4.27
CA SER A 75 10.73 9.08 -5.41
C SER A 75 9.35 8.65 -4.94
N PRO A 76 8.29 9.05 -5.65
CA PRO A 76 6.95 8.59 -5.27
C PRO A 76 6.79 7.10 -5.47
N ILE A 77 6.16 6.45 -4.51
CA ILE A 77 5.80 5.03 -4.58
C ILE A 77 4.33 4.86 -4.25
N HIS A 78 3.72 3.86 -4.85
CA HIS A 78 2.38 3.42 -4.52
C HIS A 78 2.46 2.07 -3.83
N VAL A 79 1.77 1.95 -2.69
CA VAL A 79 1.73 0.72 -1.91
C VAL A 79 0.28 0.30 -1.74
N VAL A 80 -0.05 -0.91 -2.15
CA VAL A 80 -1.38 -1.49 -1.97
C VAL A 80 -1.34 -2.33 -0.70
N ILE A 81 -2.16 -1.96 0.27
CA ILE A 81 -2.16 -2.56 1.60
C ILE A 81 -3.55 -3.02 1.98
N GLY A 82 -3.64 -4.24 2.50
CA GLY A 82 -4.85 -4.78 3.08
C GLY A 82 -4.74 -4.92 4.58
N TYR A 83 -5.86 -4.96 5.25
CA TYR A 83 -5.92 -5.15 6.71
C TYR A 83 -7.17 -5.94 7.06
N ASN A 84 -7.00 -7.05 7.76
CA ASN A 84 -8.11 -7.94 8.14
C ASN A 84 -8.44 -7.89 9.64
N GLY A 85 -7.91 -6.90 10.36
CA GLY A 85 -8.08 -6.79 11.81
C GLY A 85 -7.09 -7.60 12.63
N LYS A 86 -6.36 -8.52 11.99
CA LYS A 86 -5.38 -9.40 12.65
C LYS A 86 -3.98 -9.19 12.13
N LYS A 87 -3.84 -8.85 10.86
CA LYS A 87 -2.54 -8.58 10.24
C LYS A 87 -2.68 -7.57 9.11
N ILE A 88 -1.58 -6.91 8.82
CA ILE A 88 -1.44 -6.01 7.68
C ILE A 88 -0.83 -6.83 6.54
N ILE A 89 -1.39 -6.73 5.34
CA ILE A 89 -0.92 -7.49 4.19
C ILE A 89 -0.44 -6.51 3.13
N ILE A 90 0.83 -6.60 2.76
CA ILE A 90 1.39 -5.78 1.69
C ILE A 90 1.17 -6.54 0.38
N ILE A 91 0.24 -6.03 -0.42
CA ILE A 91 -0.24 -6.71 -1.61
C ILE A 91 0.64 -6.40 -2.81
N SER A 92 0.99 -5.13 -3.01
CA SER A 92 1.76 -4.70 -4.16
C SER A 92 2.47 -3.39 -3.88
N VAL A 93 3.55 -3.14 -4.61
CA VAL A 93 4.28 -1.88 -4.55
C VAL A 93 4.86 -1.60 -5.94
N TYR A 94 4.78 -0.34 -6.35
CA TYR A 94 5.31 0.07 -7.66
C TYR A 94 5.58 1.57 -7.68
N TYR A 95 6.35 2.01 -8.68
CA TYR A 95 6.50 3.43 -8.96
C TYR A 95 5.35 3.87 -9.86
N PRO A 96 4.60 4.92 -9.49
CA PRO A 96 3.48 5.37 -10.31
C PRO A 96 3.96 5.90 -11.65
N ASP A 97 3.29 5.46 -12.70
CA ASP A 97 3.62 5.74 -14.10
C ASP A 97 2.88 7.01 -14.53
N ARG A 98 3.61 7.96 -15.13
CA ARG A 98 3.04 9.23 -15.62
C ARG A 98 2.05 9.04 -16.78
N GLU A 99 2.05 7.91 -17.43
CA GLU A 99 1.05 7.59 -18.44
C GLU A 99 -0.31 7.28 -17.82
N ARG A 100 -0.30 6.79 -16.58
CA ARG A 100 -1.52 6.39 -15.87
C ARG A 100 -1.92 7.37 -14.77
N TRP A 101 -1.00 8.21 -14.31
CA TRP A 101 -1.21 9.13 -13.21
C TRP A 101 -0.80 10.53 -13.59
N TYR A 102 -1.55 11.54 -13.10
CA TYR A 102 -1.16 12.93 -13.26
C TYR A 102 0.05 13.26 -12.37
N GLU A 103 0.53 14.50 -12.46
CA GLU A 103 1.73 14.93 -11.75
C GLU A 103 1.66 14.81 -10.24
N ASP A 104 0.44 14.81 -9.69
CA ASP A 104 0.24 14.65 -8.25
C ASP A 104 0.40 13.20 -7.79
N TYR A 105 0.46 12.24 -8.74
CA TYR A 105 0.52 10.81 -8.49
C TYR A 105 -0.68 10.27 -7.68
N LYS A 106 -1.75 11.04 -7.59
CA LYS A 106 -2.98 10.70 -6.87
C LYS A 106 -4.16 10.53 -7.79
N THR A 107 -4.19 11.27 -8.89
CA THR A 107 -5.30 11.31 -9.83
C THR A 107 -4.98 10.44 -11.03
N ARG A 108 -5.84 9.46 -11.29
CA ARG A 108 -5.69 8.58 -12.45
C ARG A 108 -6.06 9.33 -13.73
N LYS A 109 -5.30 9.07 -14.77
CA LYS A 109 -5.65 9.53 -16.11
C LYS A 109 -6.71 8.59 -16.67
N GLU A 110 -7.73 9.16 -17.29
CA GLU A 110 -8.75 8.39 -17.96
C GLU A 110 -8.28 8.04 -19.37
N HIS A 111 -8.51 6.81 -19.76
CA HIS A 111 -8.17 6.33 -21.11
C HIS A 111 -9.40 5.72 -21.77
#